data_af4fcbfd9c002c095d318d15dc51da4a
#
_entry.id   af4fcbfd9c002c095d318d15dc51da4a
#
_cell.length_a   1.000
_cell.length_b   1.000
_cell.length_c   1.000
_cell.angle_alpha   90.00
_cell.angle_beta   90.00
_cell.angle_gamma   90.00
#
_symmetry.space_group_name_H-M   'P 1'
#
loop_
_entity.id
_entity.type
_entity.pdbx_description
1 polymer ?
#
loop_
_entity_poly.entity_id
_entity_poly.type
_entity_poly.pdbx_seq_one_letter_code
_entity_poly.pdbx_strand_id
1 'polypeptide(L)'
;MRTSSLSMRLGLTVSLMGAGLVVLLATLAYLALTHELDKLARKGLENKLDQLEHSLSQSLAPRDISSRPHSLLDLVMGHDNIYLTIMSTQADAPVLLSVGAKPQQPLLLDVPAGKTLAYLNWVDGHGNRILSASRMVALRNGENVRVLLSLDRSDDEALLSASLRSTVIALPLLLILIGMGAWWLVQRGLAPLQQFSRVAAQVSTQDLTHRLALDNLPKELGELAQGINFMLHRLDDGVRQLSQFSDDLAHELRAPLTNLMGKAQVTLSRERPSQEYQAGLESCVEEMERLSRIVSDMLFLAQVSHPAARAGFARVSLGDEAQRVMELFALSAEDKQVTLNLRGDAWVMGDRLMIQRAISNLLSNAIRHTPTASTVLLLVETYGQRVSLSVGNPGRGIEAHHLPHLFERFYRADSSRTRAEGGTGLGLAIVQSIMHLHQGHADVSSQPGRFTRFSLVFPRPCDAPSDTTPAAPARSAT
;
A
#
# COMPACT_ATOMS: atom_id res chain seq x y z
N MET A 1 -0.59 1.92 -31.68
CA MET A 1 -0.83 3.09 -30.83
C MET A 1 0.24 3.14 -29.76
N ARG A 2 1.17 4.11 -29.79
CA ARG A 2 2.18 4.27 -28.73
C ARG A 2 1.43 4.68 -27.45
N THR A 3 1.44 3.82 -26.46
CA THR A 3 0.89 4.13 -25.14
C THR A 3 1.67 5.30 -24.57
N SER A 4 1.05 6.47 -24.49
CA SER A 4 1.65 7.63 -23.83
C SER A 4 2.00 7.28 -22.39
N SER A 5 3.21 7.60 -21.94
CA SER A 5 3.65 7.31 -20.58
C SER A 5 2.71 7.94 -19.55
N LEU A 6 2.51 7.28 -18.41
CA LEU A 6 1.67 7.77 -17.32
C LEU A 6 2.11 9.18 -16.88
N SER A 7 3.43 9.43 -16.85
CA SER A 7 4.02 10.73 -16.53
C SER A 7 3.58 11.83 -17.51
N MET A 8 3.51 11.52 -18.80
CA MET A 8 3.07 12.47 -19.82
C MET A 8 1.59 12.82 -19.68
N ARG A 9 0.74 11.83 -19.39
CA ARG A 9 -0.70 12.07 -19.15
C ARG A 9 -0.93 12.91 -17.90
N LEU A 10 -0.25 12.56 -16.80
CA LEU A 10 -0.39 13.29 -15.53
C LEU A 10 0.16 14.72 -15.64
N GLY A 11 1.31 14.90 -16.26
CA GLY A 11 1.88 16.23 -16.53
C GLY A 11 0.96 17.10 -17.37
N LEU A 12 0.36 16.53 -18.43
CA LEU A 12 -0.59 17.25 -19.29
C LEU A 12 -1.88 17.63 -18.54
N THR A 13 -2.44 16.74 -17.76
CA THR A 13 -3.67 17.04 -16.99
C THR A 13 -3.45 18.11 -15.95
N VAL A 14 -2.37 18.06 -15.18
CA VAL A 14 -2.01 19.09 -14.19
C VAL A 14 -1.75 20.43 -14.87
N SER A 15 -1.01 20.45 -16.00
CA SER A 15 -0.77 21.66 -16.76
C SER A 15 -2.05 22.27 -17.32
N LEU A 16 -2.97 21.45 -17.86
CA LEU A 16 -4.28 21.92 -18.36
C LEU A 16 -5.16 22.49 -17.25
N MET A 17 -5.21 21.84 -16.09
CA MET A 17 -5.96 22.36 -14.94
C MET A 17 -5.38 23.70 -14.45
N GLY A 18 -4.05 23.79 -14.32
CA GLY A 18 -3.37 25.02 -13.96
C GLY A 18 -3.60 26.14 -14.96
N ALA A 19 -3.51 25.84 -16.25
CA ALA A 19 -3.79 26.78 -17.33
C ALA A 19 -5.23 27.28 -17.28
N GLY A 20 -6.20 26.38 -17.13
CA GLY A 20 -7.62 26.74 -17.02
C GLY A 20 -7.91 27.65 -15.83
N LEU A 21 -7.30 27.38 -14.68
CA LEU A 21 -7.44 28.22 -13.49
C LEU A 21 -6.89 29.63 -13.70
N VAL A 22 -5.70 29.75 -14.30
CA VAL A 22 -5.07 31.06 -14.57
C VAL A 22 -5.89 31.89 -15.57
N VAL A 23 -6.38 31.26 -16.65
CA VAL A 23 -7.25 31.93 -17.61
C VAL A 23 -8.55 32.38 -16.96
N LEU A 24 -9.15 31.56 -16.13
CA LEU A 24 -10.37 31.91 -15.38
C LEU A 24 -10.13 33.12 -14.46
N LEU A 25 -9.04 33.11 -13.68
CA LEU A 25 -8.71 34.19 -12.78
C LEU A 25 -8.41 35.51 -13.55
N ALA A 26 -7.69 35.44 -14.65
CA ALA A 26 -7.43 36.60 -15.50
C ALA A 26 -8.74 37.19 -16.07
N THR A 27 -9.66 36.34 -16.52
CA THR A 27 -10.98 36.75 -17.02
C THR A 27 -11.82 37.40 -15.92
N LEU A 28 -11.87 36.80 -14.73
CA LEU A 28 -12.59 37.36 -13.59
C LEU A 28 -12.00 38.69 -13.13
N ALA A 29 -10.66 38.83 -13.10
CA ALA A 29 -9.99 40.08 -12.76
C ALA A 29 -10.34 41.19 -13.77
N TYR A 30 -10.33 40.90 -15.07
CA TYR A 30 -10.71 41.84 -16.12
C TYR A 30 -12.19 42.28 -15.98
N LEU A 31 -13.12 41.34 -15.75
CA LEU A 31 -14.53 41.63 -15.55
C LEU A 31 -14.76 42.45 -14.26
N ALA A 32 -14.07 42.14 -13.18
CA ALA A 32 -14.15 42.90 -11.95
C ALA A 32 -13.64 44.35 -12.14
N LEU A 33 -12.52 44.53 -12.85
CA LEU A 33 -11.97 45.85 -13.14
C LEU A 33 -12.95 46.68 -13.98
N THR A 34 -13.53 46.11 -15.06
CA THR A 34 -14.50 46.80 -15.88
C THR A 34 -15.76 47.22 -15.11
N HIS A 35 -16.23 46.33 -14.22
CA HIS A 35 -17.39 46.60 -13.37
C HIS A 35 -17.13 47.75 -12.36
N GLU A 36 -15.97 47.71 -11.70
CA GLU A 36 -15.61 48.75 -10.73
C GLU A 36 -15.37 50.10 -11.37
N LEU A 37 -14.73 50.19 -12.53
CA LEU A 37 -14.59 51.43 -13.30
C LEU A 37 -15.93 52.02 -13.71
N ASP A 38 -16.88 51.18 -14.19
CA ASP A 38 -18.22 51.66 -14.55
C ASP A 38 -18.97 52.20 -13.31
N LYS A 39 -18.88 51.51 -12.19
CA LYS A 39 -19.51 51.94 -10.94
C LYS A 39 -18.92 53.24 -10.42
N LEU A 40 -17.59 53.39 -10.45
CA LEU A 40 -16.89 54.61 -10.02
C LEU A 40 -17.27 55.81 -10.94
N ALA A 41 -17.31 55.59 -12.27
CA ALA A 41 -17.70 56.61 -13.21
C ALA A 41 -19.14 57.09 -12.96
N ARG A 42 -20.13 56.21 -12.77
CA ARG A 42 -21.54 56.54 -12.49
C ARG A 42 -21.63 57.29 -11.15
N LYS A 43 -21.00 56.79 -10.09
CA LYS A 43 -21.03 57.42 -8.75
C LYS A 43 -20.36 58.82 -8.76
N GLY A 44 -19.28 58.94 -9.54
CA GLY A 44 -18.59 60.25 -9.73
C GLY A 44 -19.48 61.29 -10.39
N LEU A 45 -20.21 60.89 -11.48
CA LEU A 45 -21.19 61.74 -12.15
C LEU A 45 -22.37 62.14 -11.23
N GLU A 46 -22.90 61.17 -10.50
CA GLU A 46 -24.02 61.39 -9.55
C GLU A 46 -23.62 62.42 -8.46
N ASN A 47 -22.49 62.23 -7.80
CA ASN A 47 -22.00 63.16 -6.78
C ASN A 47 -21.80 64.58 -7.30
N LYS A 48 -21.29 64.71 -8.54
CA LYS A 48 -21.08 66.01 -9.16
C LYS A 48 -22.40 66.65 -9.59
N LEU A 49 -23.36 65.89 -10.06
CA LEU A 49 -24.72 66.38 -10.38
C LEU A 49 -25.44 66.86 -9.12
N ASP A 50 -25.28 66.18 -7.97
CA ASP A 50 -25.86 66.65 -6.71
C ASP A 50 -25.25 67.96 -6.25
N GLN A 51 -23.93 68.15 -6.42
CA GLN A 51 -23.25 69.40 -6.14
C GLN A 51 -23.73 70.53 -7.06
N LEU A 52 -23.88 70.23 -8.38
CA LEU A 52 -24.43 71.20 -9.35
C LEU A 52 -25.87 71.57 -9.05
N GLU A 53 -26.72 70.62 -8.65
CA GLU A 53 -28.10 70.84 -8.27
C GLU A 53 -28.16 71.80 -7.07
N HIS A 54 -27.35 71.55 -6.06
CA HIS A 54 -27.26 72.45 -4.88
C HIS A 54 -26.86 73.87 -5.28
N SER A 55 -25.85 74.02 -6.12
CA SER A 55 -25.37 75.32 -6.61
C SER A 55 -26.42 76.04 -7.49
N LEU A 56 -27.10 75.34 -8.39
CA LEU A 56 -28.10 75.87 -9.28
C LEU A 56 -29.40 76.27 -8.54
N SER A 57 -29.77 75.54 -7.48
CA SER A 57 -30.94 75.85 -6.66
C SER A 57 -30.83 77.19 -5.96
N GLN A 58 -29.63 77.73 -5.86
CA GLN A 58 -29.36 79.06 -5.32
C GLN A 58 -29.45 80.19 -6.35
N SER A 59 -29.46 79.85 -7.67
CA SER A 59 -29.57 80.81 -8.77
C SER A 59 -31.03 81.30 -8.98
N LEU A 60 -31.18 82.57 -9.23
CA LEU A 60 -32.50 83.22 -9.28
C LEU A 60 -33.22 83.06 -10.65
N ALA A 61 -32.48 83.06 -11.76
CA ALA A 61 -33.04 82.93 -13.11
C ALA A 61 -32.01 82.32 -14.08
N PRO A 62 -32.49 81.75 -15.25
CA PRO A 62 -31.56 81.20 -16.26
C PRO A 62 -30.51 82.18 -16.80
N ARG A 63 -30.83 83.49 -16.83
CA ARG A 63 -29.89 84.57 -17.23
C ARG A 63 -28.71 84.75 -16.23
N ASP A 64 -28.92 84.39 -14.96
CA ASP A 64 -27.86 84.49 -13.94
C ASP A 64 -26.78 83.39 -14.17
N ILE A 65 -27.19 82.27 -14.73
CA ILE A 65 -26.28 81.16 -15.05
C ILE A 65 -25.28 81.60 -16.13
N SER A 66 -25.73 82.37 -17.13
CA SER A 66 -24.85 82.83 -18.20
C SER A 66 -24.01 84.05 -17.82
N SER A 67 -24.44 84.86 -16.79
CA SER A 67 -23.74 86.08 -16.36
C SER A 67 -22.70 85.85 -15.25
N ARG A 68 -22.81 84.74 -14.47
CA ARG A 68 -21.89 84.36 -13.38
C ARG A 68 -21.40 82.92 -13.50
N PRO A 69 -20.64 82.58 -14.54
CA PRO A 69 -20.23 81.18 -14.78
C PRO A 69 -19.16 80.69 -13.78
N HIS A 70 -18.46 81.59 -13.06
CA HIS A 70 -17.28 81.20 -12.28
C HIS A 70 -17.57 80.17 -11.17
N SER A 71 -18.67 80.24 -10.45
CA SER A 71 -19.02 79.26 -9.42
C SER A 71 -19.41 77.90 -9.91
N LEU A 72 -19.87 77.77 -11.16
CA LEU A 72 -20.17 76.52 -11.82
C LEU A 72 -18.98 75.99 -12.60
N LEU A 73 -18.12 76.88 -13.07
CA LEU A 73 -16.85 76.56 -13.70
C LEU A 73 -15.90 75.89 -12.73
N ASP A 74 -15.80 76.35 -11.48
CA ASP A 74 -14.90 75.78 -10.50
C ASP A 74 -15.23 74.32 -10.19
N LEU A 75 -16.51 73.87 -10.32
CA LEU A 75 -16.94 72.48 -10.12
C LEU A 75 -16.50 71.55 -11.23
N VAL A 76 -16.19 72.11 -12.43
CA VAL A 76 -15.80 71.35 -13.63
C VAL A 76 -14.35 71.66 -14.04
N MET A 77 -13.89 72.92 -13.76
CA MET A 77 -12.48 73.29 -13.98
C MET A 77 -11.54 72.51 -13.07
N GLY A 78 -10.53 71.88 -13.66
CA GLY A 78 -9.59 71.01 -12.94
C GLY A 78 -9.81 69.54 -13.27
N HIS A 79 -10.82 69.23 -14.09
CA HIS A 79 -11.03 67.87 -14.65
C HIS A 79 -11.17 67.96 -16.15
N ASP A 80 -10.09 67.64 -16.87
CA ASP A 80 -10.02 67.74 -18.33
C ASP A 80 -10.94 66.76 -19.05
N ASN A 81 -11.48 65.78 -18.34
CA ASN A 81 -12.32 64.72 -18.89
C ASN A 81 -13.83 64.91 -18.57
N ILE A 82 -14.27 66.04 -18.01
CA ILE A 82 -15.69 66.31 -17.66
C ILE A 82 -16.21 67.48 -18.47
N TYR A 83 -17.37 67.27 -19.11
CA TYR A 83 -18.08 68.26 -19.89
C TYR A 83 -19.43 68.58 -19.29
N LEU A 84 -19.75 69.86 -19.06
CA LEU A 84 -21.03 70.32 -18.51
C LEU A 84 -21.78 71.06 -19.59
N THR A 85 -23.03 70.67 -19.80
CA THR A 85 -23.98 71.45 -20.64
C THR A 85 -25.27 71.68 -19.86
N ILE A 86 -25.67 72.91 -19.73
CA ILE A 86 -26.93 73.33 -19.11
C ILE A 86 -27.84 73.92 -20.19
N MET A 87 -29.06 73.38 -20.30
CA MET A 87 -30.02 73.78 -21.30
C MET A 87 -31.35 74.21 -20.66
N SER A 88 -32.04 75.18 -21.29
CA SER A 88 -33.40 75.54 -20.93
C SER A 88 -34.39 74.44 -21.37
N THR A 89 -35.50 74.28 -20.65
CA THR A 89 -36.59 73.38 -21.04
C THR A 89 -37.62 74.03 -21.93
N GLN A 90 -37.49 75.33 -22.33
CA GLN A 90 -38.38 76.05 -23.25
C GLN A 90 -38.25 75.52 -24.69
N ALA A 91 -39.26 75.81 -25.55
CA ALA A 91 -39.48 75.18 -26.83
C ALA A 91 -38.28 75.21 -27.81
N ASP A 92 -37.28 76.16 -27.65
CA ASP A 92 -36.07 76.23 -28.46
C ASP A 92 -34.80 75.67 -27.75
N ALA A 93 -34.96 75.14 -26.55
CA ALA A 93 -33.89 74.57 -25.73
C ALA A 93 -32.51 75.26 -25.90
N PRO A 94 -32.41 76.57 -25.68
CA PRO A 94 -31.14 77.25 -25.83
C PRO A 94 -30.15 76.75 -24.77
N VAL A 95 -28.88 76.52 -25.21
CA VAL A 95 -27.76 76.18 -24.34
C VAL A 95 -27.44 77.43 -23.51
N LEU A 96 -27.65 77.33 -22.20
CA LEU A 96 -27.38 78.41 -21.25
C LEU A 96 -25.89 78.49 -20.87
N LEU A 97 -25.26 77.33 -20.74
CA LEU A 97 -23.83 77.22 -20.42
C LEU A 97 -23.29 75.93 -21.02
N SER A 98 -22.13 76.00 -21.61
CA SER A 98 -21.40 74.83 -22.06
C SER A 98 -19.92 75.01 -21.63
N VAL A 99 -19.37 74.02 -20.90
CA VAL A 99 -18.02 74.03 -20.42
C VAL A 99 -17.33 72.74 -20.87
N GLY A 100 -16.16 72.87 -21.44
CA GLY A 100 -15.43 71.76 -22.04
C GLY A 100 -15.69 71.63 -23.55
N ALA A 101 -15.07 70.64 -24.21
CA ALA A 101 -15.23 70.40 -25.62
C ALA A 101 -16.70 69.98 -25.94
N LYS A 102 -17.33 70.69 -26.92
CA LYS A 102 -18.72 70.40 -27.32
C LYS A 102 -18.83 68.95 -27.81
N PRO A 103 -19.67 68.11 -27.24
CA PRO A 103 -20.03 66.86 -27.85
C PRO A 103 -20.69 67.15 -29.21
N GLN A 104 -20.22 66.57 -30.28
CA GLN A 104 -20.65 66.90 -31.65
C GLN A 104 -22.01 66.34 -32.05
N GLN A 105 -22.88 65.88 -31.16
CA GLN A 105 -24.18 65.38 -31.48
C GLN A 105 -25.27 65.86 -30.52
N PRO A 106 -26.46 66.16 -31.00
CA PRO A 106 -27.63 66.55 -30.20
C PRO A 106 -28.33 65.31 -29.67
N LEU A 107 -27.60 64.45 -28.97
CA LEU A 107 -28.08 63.22 -28.35
C LEU A 107 -29.03 63.42 -27.14
N LEU A 108 -29.49 64.64 -26.94
CA LEU A 108 -30.06 65.12 -25.70
C LEU A 108 -31.58 65.20 -25.70
N LEU A 109 -32.24 64.86 -26.81
CA LEU A 109 -33.68 65.02 -26.92
C LEU A 109 -34.46 63.81 -26.43
N ASP A 110 -33.84 62.62 -26.31
CA ASP A 110 -34.52 61.38 -25.94
C ASP A 110 -34.43 60.97 -24.46
N VAL A 111 -33.87 61.78 -23.62
CA VAL A 111 -33.85 61.48 -22.18
C VAL A 111 -35.19 61.85 -21.57
N PRO A 112 -35.96 60.91 -20.97
CA PRO A 112 -37.25 61.16 -20.40
C PRO A 112 -37.21 62.35 -19.43
N ALA A 113 -38.17 63.28 -19.58
CA ALA A 113 -38.32 64.39 -18.65
C ALA A 113 -38.84 63.92 -17.30
N GLY A 114 -37.90 63.52 -16.40
CA GLY A 114 -38.22 63.11 -15.04
C GLY A 114 -37.12 63.54 -14.06
N LYS A 115 -37.46 63.56 -12.78
CA LYS A 115 -36.49 63.80 -11.70
C LYS A 115 -35.48 62.66 -11.53
N THR A 116 -35.60 61.63 -12.29
CA THR A 116 -34.72 60.44 -12.27
C THR A 116 -33.45 60.69 -13.07
N LEU A 117 -32.34 60.27 -12.52
CA LEU A 117 -31.05 60.30 -13.18
C LEU A 117 -31.04 59.33 -14.36
N ALA A 118 -30.74 59.81 -15.56
CA ALA A 118 -30.64 58.97 -16.75
C ALA A 118 -29.18 58.95 -17.22
N TYR A 119 -28.72 57.73 -17.55
CA TYR A 119 -27.36 57.53 -18.08
C TYR A 119 -27.42 57.14 -19.56
N LEU A 120 -26.48 57.68 -20.34
CA LEU A 120 -26.30 57.35 -21.73
C LEU A 120 -24.80 57.10 -22.02
N ASN A 121 -24.51 55.94 -22.59
CA ASN A 121 -23.17 55.64 -23.16
C ASN A 121 -23.20 55.92 -24.65
N TRP A 122 -22.26 56.70 -25.14
CA TRP A 122 -22.11 56.99 -26.54
C TRP A 122 -20.64 57.18 -26.93
N VAL A 123 -20.33 57.31 -28.22
CA VAL A 123 -18.97 57.50 -28.75
C VAL A 123 -18.93 58.86 -29.44
N ASP A 124 -17.91 59.65 -29.13
CA ASP A 124 -17.73 60.96 -29.76
C ASP A 124 -17.18 60.86 -31.22
N GLY A 125 -17.07 61.99 -31.92
CA GLY A 125 -16.52 62.04 -33.26
C GLY A 125 -15.00 61.67 -33.37
N HIS A 126 -14.31 61.53 -32.25
CA HIS A 126 -12.92 61.11 -32.13
C HIS A 126 -12.79 59.63 -31.74
N GLY A 127 -13.88 58.95 -31.48
CA GLY A 127 -13.89 57.55 -31.10
C GLY A 127 -13.81 57.30 -29.59
N ASN A 128 -13.83 58.34 -28.76
CA ASN A 128 -13.80 58.18 -27.30
C ASN A 128 -15.14 57.76 -26.74
N ARG A 129 -15.19 56.89 -25.81
CA ARG A 129 -16.41 56.50 -25.08
C ARG A 129 -16.73 57.51 -23.99
N ILE A 130 -17.93 58.05 -24.07
CA ILE A 130 -18.47 59.05 -23.16
C ILE A 130 -19.63 58.48 -22.40
N LEU A 131 -19.59 58.59 -21.06
CA LEU A 131 -20.73 58.34 -20.20
C LEU A 131 -21.37 59.67 -19.82
N SER A 132 -22.58 59.90 -20.25
CA SER A 132 -23.35 61.10 -19.89
C SER A 132 -24.42 60.76 -18.85
N ALA A 133 -24.61 61.65 -17.89
CA ALA A 133 -25.71 61.63 -16.93
C ALA A 133 -26.52 62.91 -17.07
N SER A 134 -27.85 62.78 -17.16
CA SER A 134 -28.77 63.91 -17.30
C SER A 134 -29.74 63.94 -16.15
N ARG A 135 -30.01 65.18 -15.62
CA ARG A 135 -30.99 65.43 -14.56
C ARG A 135 -31.71 66.76 -14.82
N MET A 136 -33.00 66.84 -14.44
CA MET A 136 -33.79 68.07 -14.42
C MET A 136 -33.60 68.75 -13.04
N VAL A 137 -33.19 70.00 -13.02
CA VAL A 137 -32.97 70.80 -11.82
C VAL A 137 -33.91 71.97 -11.81
N ALA A 138 -34.61 72.19 -10.69
CA ALA A 138 -35.48 73.34 -10.50
C ALA A 138 -34.67 74.52 -9.96
N LEU A 139 -34.75 75.65 -10.64
CA LEU A 139 -34.16 76.91 -10.17
C LEU A 139 -35.08 77.55 -9.11
N ARG A 140 -34.54 78.53 -8.38
CA ARG A 140 -35.28 79.25 -7.34
C ARG A 140 -36.52 80.01 -7.84
N ASN A 141 -36.58 80.39 -9.09
CA ASN A 141 -37.74 81.04 -9.76
C ASN A 141 -38.83 80.08 -10.18
N GLY A 142 -38.68 78.76 -9.97
CA GLY A 142 -39.62 77.72 -10.39
C GLY A 142 -39.42 77.20 -11.83
N GLU A 143 -38.46 77.72 -12.58
CA GLU A 143 -38.13 77.20 -13.93
C GLU A 143 -37.20 75.97 -13.80
N ASN A 144 -37.39 75.04 -14.71
CA ASN A 144 -36.53 73.84 -14.78
C ASN A 144 -35.46 74.00 -15.85
N VAL A 145 -34.24 73.58 -15.50
CA VAL A 145 -33.14 73.45 -16.48
C VAL A 145 -32.68 72.00 -16.53
N ARG A 146 -32.25 71.59 -17.70
CA ARG A 146 -31.66 70.26 -17.91
C ARG A 146 -30.12 70.41 -17.75
N VAL A 147 -29.57 69.67 -16.79
CA VAL A 147 -28.11 69.56 -16.58
C VAL A 147 -27.64 68.26 -17.18
N LEU A 148 -26.70 68.32 -18.10
CA LEU A 148 -26.01 67.22 -18.68
C LEU A 148 -24.59 67.26 -18.26
N LEU A 149 -24.11 66.22 -17.63
CA LEU A 149 -22.69 66.04 -17.26
C LEU A 149 -22.18 64.82 -18.03
N SER A 150 -21.10 65.01 -18.81
CA SER A 150 -20.51 63.97 -19.60
C SER A 150 -19.06 63.72 -19.14
N LEU A 151 -18.71 62.44 -18.99
CA LEU A 151 -17.37 62.02 -18.59
C LEU A 151 -16.74 61.29 -19.74
N ASP A 152 -15.57 61.78 -20.20
CA ASP A 152 -14.72 61.03 -21.13
C ASP A 152 -14.06 59.87 -20.38
N ARG A 153 -14.22 58.67 -20.97
CA ARG A 153 -13.69 57.40 -20.40
C ARG A 153 -12.41 56.94 -21.11
N SER A 154 -11.70 57.83 -21.83
CA SER A 154 -10.47 57.49 -22.51
C SER A 154 -9.37 56.98 -21.56
N ASP A 155 -9.31 57.53 -20.31
CA ASP A 155 -8.38 57.08 -19.27
C ASP A 155 -8.74 55.68 -18.80
N ASP A 156 -10.06 55.38 -18.63
CA ASP A 156 -10.52 54.04 -18.24
C ASP A 156 -10.18 53.01 -19.33
N GLU A 157 -10.35 53.39 -20.64
CA GLU A 157 -9.95 52.56 -21.77
C GLU A 157 -8.47 52.33 -21.84
N ALA A 158 -7.66 53.39 -21.57
CA ALA A 158 -6.21 53.27 -21.50
C ALA A 158 -5.77 52.30 -20.39
N LEU A 159 -6.40 52.36 -19.21
CA LEU A 159 -6.16 51.42 -18.08
C LEU A 159 -6.57 50.01 -18.44
N LEU A 160 -7.77 49.80 -19.02
CA LEU A 160 -8.23 48.48 -19.48
C LEU A 160 -7.32 47.90 -20.57
N SER A 161 -6.90 48.71 -21.54
CA SER A 161 -6.00 48.28 -22.61
C SER A 161 -4.59 47.95 -22.10
N ALA A 162 -4.08 48.71 -21.14
CA ALA A 162 -2.81 48.44 -20.47
C ALA A 162 -2.87 47.13 -19.66
N SER A 163 -3.97 46.93 -18.90
CA SER A 163 -4.25 45.70 -18.16
C SER A 163 -4.35 44.48 -19.08
N LEU A 164 -5.08 44.60 -20.19
CA LEU A 164 -5.18 43.54 -21.19
C LEU A 164 -3.83 43.21 -21.80
N ARG A 165 -3.04 44.22 -22.21
CA ARG A 165 -1.72 44.05 -22.78
C ARG A 165 -0.75 43.36 -21.82
N SER A 166 -0.73 43.78 -20.56
CA SER A 166 0.10 43.14 -19.55
C SER A 166 -0.29 41.69 -19.32
N THR A 167 -1.61 41.38 -19.29
CA THR A 167 -2.14 40.03 -19.16
C THR A 167 -1.73 39.16 -20.39
N VAL A 168 -1.87 39.66 -21.59
CA VAL A 168 -1.49 38.92 -22.81
C VAL A 168 -0.01 38.60 -22.85
N ILE A 169 0.87 39.44 -22.27
CA ILE A 169 2.31 39.18 -22.18
C ILE A 169 2.62 38.20 -21.03
N ALA A 170 1.99 38.39 -19.86
CA ALA A 170 2.30 37.60 -18.68
C ALA A 170 1.72 36.18 -18.75
N LEU A 171 0.55 36.01 -19.38
CA LEU A 171 -0.17 34.72 -19.43
C LEU A 171 0.66 33.60 -20.06
N PRO A 172 1.25 33.73 -21.26
CA PRO A 172 2.05 32.67 -21.87
C PRO A 172 3.28 32.33 -21.06
N LEU A 173 3.95 33.31 -20.44
CA LEU A 173 5.09 33.08 -19.57
C LEU A 173 4.69 32.23 -18.34
N LEU A 174 3.58 32.56 -17.72
CA LEU A 174 3.05 31.83 -16.58
C LEU A 174 2.62 30.40 -16.96
N LEU A 175 2.02 30.21 -18.14
CA LEU A 175 1.64 28.90 -18.65
C LEU A 175 2.86 28.01 -18.92
N ILE A 176 3.93 28.57 -19.47
CA ILE A 176 5.20 27.85 -19.66
C ILE A 176 5.80 27.45 -18.32
N LEU A 177 5.80 28.35 -17.34
CA LEU A 177 6.30 28.08 -15.99
C LEU A 177 5.53 26.94 -15.32
N ILE A 178 4.19 26.99 -15.38
CA ILE A 178 3.30 25.93 -14.87
C ILE A 178 3.59 24.59 -15.57
N GLY A 179 3.71 24.60 -16.88
CA GLY A 179 4.02 23.40 -17.67
C GLY A 179 5.37 22.78 -17.29
N MET A 180 6.41 23.60 -17.20
CA MET A 180 7.74 23.15 -16.76
C MET A 180 7.74 22.62 -15.33
N GLY A 181 7.10 23.33 -14.41
CA GLY A 181 6.98 22.91 -13.01
C GLY A 181 6.23 21.59 -12.85
N ALA A 182 5.10 21.45 -13.52
CA ALA A 182 4.31 20.20 -13.53
C ALA A 182 5.11 19.05 -14.13
N TRP A 183 5.79 19.27 -15.24
CA TRP A 183 6.67 18.28 -15.87
C TRP A 183 7.76 17.80 -14.91
N TRP A 184 8.50 18.75 -14.32
CA TRP A 184 9.58 18.45 -13.38
C TRP A 184 9.10 17.67 -12.15
N LEU A 185 7.98 18.11 -11.55
CA LEU A 185 7.39 17.48 -10.37
C LEU A 185 6.96 16.03 -10.65
N VAL A 186 6.29 15.81 -11.78
CA VAL A 186 5.82 14.48 -12.19
C VAL A 186 7.00 13.55 -12.50
N GLN A 187 8.02 14.03 -13.21
CA GLN A 187 9.20 13.22 -13.50
C GLN A 187 9.93 12.81 -12.21
N ARG A 188 10.11 13.76 -11.29
CA ARG A 188 10.80 13.50 -10.04
C ARG A 188 10.00 12.55 -9.13
N GLY A 189 8.69 12.70 -9.09
CA GLY A 189 7.80 11.84 -8.29
C GLY A 189 7.68 10.41 -8.81
N LEU A 190 7.79 10.20 -10.13
CA LEU A 190 7.67 8.88 -10.75
C LEU A 190 9.02 8.17 -11.02
N ALA A 191 10.15 8.85 -10.79
CA ALA A 191 11.48 8.25 -10.96
C ALA A 191 11.69 6.95 -10.17
N PRO A 192 11.24 6.80 -8.90
CA PRO A 192 11.37 5.56 -8.14
C PRO A 192 10.64 4.37 -8.77
N LEU A 193 9.50 4.58 -9.43
CA LEU A 193 8.75 3.50 -10.11
C LEU A 193 9.55 2.89 -11.28
N GLN A 194 10.38 3.68 -11.95
CA GLN A 194 11.27 3.16 -13.00
C GLN A 194 12.37 2.27 -12.39
N GLN A 195 12.86 2.59 -11.18
CA GLN A 195 13.80 1.74 -10.46
C GLN A 195 13.15 0.42 -10.06
N PHE A 196 11.90 0.44 -9.57
CA PHE A 196 11.15 -0.77 -9.25
C PHE A 196 11.00 -1.69 -10.47
N SER A 197 10.64 -1.12 -11.62
CA SER A 197 10.54 -1.86 -12.86
C SER A 197 11.88 -2.49 -13.30
N ARG A 198 13.01 -1.80 -13.10
CA ARG A 198 14.35 -2.33 -13.42
C ARG A 198 14.73 -3.48 -12.48
N VAL A 199 14.53 -3.33 -11.17
CA VAL A 199 14.80 -4.40 -10.20
C VAL A 199 13.92 -5.61 -10.50
N ALA A 200 12.61 -5.41 -10.74
CA ALA A 200 11.71 -6.49 -11.11
C ALA A 200 12.12 -7.21 -12.40
N ALA A 201 12.70 -6.50 -13.38
CA ALA A 201 13.20 -7.10 -14.61
C ALA A 201 14.54 -7.86 -14.43
N GLN A 202 15.33 -7.53 -13.39
CA GLN A 202 16.59 -8.19 -13.07
C GLN A 202 16.40 -9.42 -12.17
N VAL A 203 15.27 -9.49 -11.44
CA VAL A 203 14.94 -10.66 -10.62
C VAL A 203 14.73 -11.86 -11.54
N SER A 204 15.56 -12.88 -11.33
CA SER A 204 15.43 -14.18 -11.98
C SER A 204 15.49 -15.28 -10.93
N THR A 205 15.12 -16.51 -11.31
CA THR A 205 15.23 -17.69 -10.43
C THR A 205 16.68 -18.02 -10.04
N GLN A 206 17.66 -17.44 -10.76
CA GLN A 206 19.08 -17.64 -10.50
C GLN A 206 19.69 -16.52 -9.64
N ASP A 207 19.04 -15.34 -9.60
CA ASP A 207 19.50 -14.21 -8.79
C ASP A 207 18.30 -13.47 -8.16
N LEU A 208 18.03 -13.81 -6.91
CA LEU A 208 17.02 -13.24 -6.04
C LEU A 208 17.62 -12.29 -5.00
N THR A 209 18.91 -11.94 -5.12
CA THR A 209 19.61 -11.12 -4.11
C THR A 209 19.29 -9.63 -4.23
N HIS A 210 18.81 -9.20 -5.39
CA HIS A 210 18.45 -7.81 -5.63
C HIS A 210 17.34 -7.34 -4.67
N ARG A 211 17.56 -6.12 -4.11
CA ARG A 211 16.58 -5.48 -3.21
C ARG A 211 16.33 -4.05 -3.65
N LEU A 212 15.11 -3.59 -3.41
CA LEU A 212 14.75 -2.19 -3.61
C LEU A 212 15.35 -1.36 -2.47
N ALA A 213 16.04 -0.28 -2.83
CA ALA A 213 16.52 0.70 -1.86
C ALA A 213 15.30 1.41 -1.23
N LEU A 214 15.32 1.58 0.08
CA LEU A 214 14.24 2.24 0.85
C LEU A 214 14.52 3.72 1.11
N ASP A 215 15.72 4.19 0.80
CA ASP A 215 16.16 5.54 1.09
C ASP A 215 15.46 6.57 0.20
N ASN A 216 14.99 7.65 0.80
CA ASN A 216 14.39 8.81 0.12
C ASN A 216 13.12 8.51 -0.70
N LEU A 217 12.35 7.48 -0.36
CA LEU A 217 11.07 7.18 -0.97
C LEU A 217 9.91 7.91 -0.26
N PRO A 218 8.89 8.38 -1.00
CA PRO A 218 7.60 8.71 -0.40
C PRO A 218 7.06 7.54 0.43
N LYS A 219 6.28 7.83 1.48
CA LYS A 219 5.78 6.82 2.41
C LYS A 219 5.08 5.66 1.70
N GLU A 220 4.21 5.98 0.75
CA GLU A 220 3.41 5.00 -0.02
C GLU A 220 4.29 4.07 -0.87
N LEU A 221 5.36 4.61 -1.45
CA LEU A 221 6.32 3.83 -2.22
C LEU A 221 7.28 3.04 -1.31
N GLY A 222 7.57 3.55 -0.11
CA GLY A 222 8.33 2.84 0.91
C GLY A 222 7.62 1.59 1.40
N GLU A 223 6.32 1.67 1.68
CA GLU A 223 5.49 0.52 2.08
C GLU A 223 5.43 -0.54 0.95
N LEU A 224 5.29 -0.09 -0.30
CA LEU A 224 5.31 -0.99 -1.47
C LEU A 224 6.68 -1.68 -1.62
N ALA A 225 7.77 -0.93 -1.49
CA ALA A 225 9.13 -1.47 -1.60
C ALA A 225 9.43 -2.50 -0.49
N GLN A 226 8.97 -2.25 0.75
CA GLN A 226 9.06 -3.22 1.85
C GLN A 226 8.28 -4.51 1.54
N GLY A 227 7.05 -4.39 1.03
CA GLY A 227 6.23 -5.53 0.63
C GLY A 227 6.91 -6.38 -0.45
N ILE A 228 7.49 -5.72 -1.47
CA ILE A 228 8.24 -6.41 -2.53
C ILE A 228 9.50 -7.08 -1.98
N ASN A 229 10.28 -6.38 -1.14
CA ASN A 229 11.48 -6.95 -0.52
C ASN A 229 11.16 -8.16 0.35
N PHE A 230 10.05 -8.12 1.09
CA PHE A 230 9.56 -9.25 1.88
C PHE A 230 9.18 -10.45 1.00
N MET A 231 8.50 -10.19 -0.12
CA MET A 231 8.17 -11.24 -1.10
C MET A 231 9.44 -11.86 -1.71
N LEU A 232 10.42 -11.03 -2.11
CA LEU A 232 11.70 -11.49 -2.64
C LEU A 232 12.48 -12.32 -1.62
N HIS A 233 12.46 -11.95 -0.35
CA HIS A 233 13.10 -12.72 0.73
C HIS A 233 12.46 -14.11 0.85
N ARG A 234 11.14 -14.18 0.88
CA ARG A 234 10.43 -15.47 0.93
C ARG A 234 10.69 -16.35 -0.29
N LEU A 235 10.81 -15.76 -1.48
CA LEU A 235 11.16 -16.49 -2.70
C LEU A 235 12.60 -17.02 -2.65
N ASP A 236 13.55 -16.21 -2.21
CA ASP A 236 14.96 -16.59 -2.04
C ASP A 236 15.09 -17.76 -1.06
N ASP A 237 14.44 -17.66 0.10
CA ASP A 237 14.41 -18.75 1.09
C ASP A 237 13.79 -20.04 0.51
N GLY A 238 12.69 -19.92 -0.24
CA GLY A 238 12.05 -21.06 -0.87
C GLY A 238 12.94 -21.74 -1.93
N VAL A 239 13.61 -20.95 -2.76
CA VAL A 239 14.55 -21.48 -3.78
C VAL A 239 15.75 -22.14 -3.13
N ARG A 240 16.34 -21.51 -2.09
CA ARG A 240 17.46 -22.11 -1.35
C ARG A 240 17.07 -23.44 -0.69
N GLN A 241 15.90 -23.49 -0.05
CA GLN A 241 15.39 -24.73 0.54
C GLN A 241 15.17 -25.82 -0.51
N LEU A 242 14.65 -25.47 -1.70
CA LEU A 242 14.45 -26.41 -2.79
C LEU A 242 15.80 -26.91 -3.35
N SER A 243 16.78 -26.03 -3.53
CA SER A 243 18.11 -26.40 -4.00
C SER A 243 18.79 -27.33 -3.00
N GLN A 244 18.79 -26.99 -1.71
CA GLN A 244 19.36 -27.84 -0.68
C GLN A 244 18.65 -29.20 -0.59
N PHE A 245 17.33 -29.22 -0.69
CA PHE A 245 16.56 -30.45 -0.76
C PHE A 245 16.99 -31.35 -1.93
N SER A 246 17.21 -30.76 -3.12
CA SER A 246 17.64 -31.51 -4.31
C SER A 246 19.05 -32.06 -4.17
N ASP A 247 19.96 -31.29 -3.60
CA ASP A 247 21.34 -31.68 -3.36
C ASP A 247 21.42 -32.82 -2.32
N ASP A 248 20.69 -32.68 -1.20
CA ASP A 248 20.60 -33.71 -0.16
C ASP A 248 20.04 -35.02 -0.76
N LEU A 249 18.96 -34.92 -1.55
CA LEU A 249 18.36 -36.08 -2.21
C LEU A 249 19.36 -36.78 -3.14
N ALA A 250 20.06 -36.01 -3.98
CA ALA A 250 21.04 -36.55 -4.91
C ALA A 250 22.20 -37.28 -4.19
N HIS A 251 22.68 -36.72 -3.08
CA HIS A 251 23.72 -37.34 -2.27
C HIS A 251 23.26 -38.62 -1.61
N GLU A 252 22.08 -38.64 -1.00
CA GLU A 252 21.56 -39.77 -0.25
C GLU A 252 21.05 -40.93 -1.16
N LEU A 253 20.67 -40.64 -2.41
CA LEU A 253 20.36 -41.68 -3.37
C LEU A 253 21.59 -42.28 -4.05
N ARG A 254 22.68 -41.51 -4.22
CA ARG A 254 23.89 -42.00 -4.89
C ARG A 254 24.56 -43.16 -4.16
N ALA A 255 24.68 -43.06 -2.82
CA ALA A 255 25.37 -44.04 -2.00
C ALA A 255 24.69 -45.42 -2.04
N PRO A 256 23.36 -45.61 -1.77
CA PRO A 256 22.70 -46.92 -1.85
C PRO A 256 22.64 -47.44 -3.28
N LEU A 257 22.51 -46.57 -4.28
CA LEU A 257 22.52 -46.99 -5.70
C LEU A 257 23.89 -47.56 -6.08
N THR A 258 24.98 -46.90 -5.66
CA THR A 258 26.34 -47.39 -5.89
C THR A 258 26.58 -48.73 -5.17
N ASN A 259 26.09 -48.88 -3.92
CA ASN A 259 26.17 -50.12 -3.17
C ASN A 259 25.40 -51.26 -3.86
N LEU A 260 24.18 -50.99 -4.31
CA LEU A 260 23.35 -51.95 -5.02
C LEU A 260 24.01 -52.42 -6.31
N MET A 261 24.53 -51.48 -7.12
CA MET A 261 25.28 -51.78 -8.33
C MET A 261 26.52 -52.60 -8.03
N GLY A 262 27.30 -52.25 -7.01
CA GLY A 262 28.50 -52.96 -6.59
C GLY A 262 28.17 -54.38 -6.13
N LYS A 263 27.15 -54.56 -5.30
CA LYS A 263 26.72 -55.91 -4.85
C LYS A 263 26.28 -56.79 -6.05
N ALA A 264 25.48 -56.23 -6.96
CA ALA A 264 25.05 -56.95 -8.18
C ALA A 264 26.23 -57.32 -9.06
N GLN A 265 27.19 -56.40 -9.31
CA GLN A 265 28.39 -56.65 -10.09
C GLN A 265 29.29 -57.71 -9.43
N VAL A 266 29.48 -57.66 -8.13
CA VAL A 266 30.28 -58.68 -7.38
C VAL A 266 29.61 -60.03 -7.41
N THR A 267 28.27 -60.07 -7.29
CA THR A 267 27.52 -61.34 -7.39
C THR A 267 27.64 -61.97 -8.77
N LEU A 268 27.69 -61.16 -9.83
CA LEU A 268 27.78 -61.60 -11.23
C LEU A 268 29.22 -61.83 -11.73
N SER A 269 30.25 -61.40 -10.98
CA SER A 269 31.64 -61.41 -11.46
C SER A 269 32.26 -62.79 -11.61
N ARG A 270 31.67 -63.82 -11.00
CA ARG A 270 32.12 -65.22 -11.07
C ARG A 270 30.97 -66.15 -10.80
N GLU A 271 31.10 -67.39 -11.27
CA GLU A 271 30.15 -68.46 -10.93
C GLU A 271 30.12 -68.73 -9.43
N ARG A 272 28.92 -68.89 -8.88
CA ARG A 272 28.66 -69.07 -7.46
C ARG A 272 27.60 -70.15 -7.21
N PRO A 273 27.58 -70.77 -6.05
CA PRO A 273 26.49 -71.62 -5.63
C PRO A 273 25.16 -70.85 -5.60
N SER A 274 24.04 -71.57 -5.88
CA SER A 274 22.70 -70.96 -5.88
C SER A 274 22.37 -70.15 -4.61
N GLN A 275 22.81 -70.61 -3.46
CA GLN A 275 22.63 -69.96 -2.15
C GLN A 275 23.31 -68.60 -2.08
N GLU A 276 24.54 -68.45 -2.69
CA GLU A 276 25.22 -67.14 -2.72
C GLU A 276 24.53 -66.14 -3.67
N TYR A 277 23.98 -66.65 -4.80
CA TYR A 277 23.14 -65.81 -5.68
C TYR A 277 21.87 -65.35 -4.97
N GLN A 278 21.22 -66.24 -4.22
CA GLN A 278 20.03 -65.92 -3.44
C GLN A 278 20.35 -64.86 -2.38
N ALA A 279 21.38 -65.03 -1.57
CA ALA A 279 21.81 -64.05 -0.59
C ALA A 279 22.19 -62.70 -1.22
N GLY A 280 22.85 -62.70 -2.38
CA GLY A 280 23.15 -61.48 -3.15
C GLY A 280 21.91 -60.75 -3.61
N LEU A 281 20.91 -61.45 -4.11
CA LEU A 281 19.62 -60.91 -4.52
C LEU A 281 18.81 -60.39 -3.35
N GLU A 282 18.74 -61.12 -2.24
CA GLU A 282 18.10 -60.69 -0.99
C GLU A 282 18.70 -59.35 -0.50
N SER A 283 20.06 -59.26 -0.48
CA SER A 283 20.74 -58.02 -0.13
C SER A 283 20.45 -56.85 -1.10
N CYS A 284 20.22 -57.13 -2.40
CA CYS A 284 19.79 -56.10 -3.34
C CYS A 284 18.34 -55.66 -3.10
N VAL A 285 17.45 -56.58 -2.76
CA VAL A 285 16.05 -56.26 -2.40
C VAL A 285 16.00 -55.38 -1.15
N GLU A 286 16.76 -55.71 -0.11
CA GLU A 286 16.86 -54.85 1.11
C GLU A 286 17.29 -53.41 0.79
N GLU A 287 18.30 -53.26 -0.09
CA GLU A 287 18.75 -51.90 -0.47
C GLU A 287 17.73 -51.15 -1.32
N MET A 288 16.96 -51.84 -2.18
CA MET A 288 15.84 -51.25 -2.94
C MET A 288 14.69 -50.83 -2.00
N GLU A 289 14.34 -51.62 -1.02
CA GLU A 289 13.35 -51.27 0.00
C GLU A 289 13.80 -50.04 0.81
N ARG A 290 15.08 -49.95 1.12
CA ARG A 290 15.66 -48.77 1.79
C ARG A 290 15.55 -47.52 0.91
N LEU A 291 15.86 -47.64 -0.41
CA LEU A 291 15.69 -46.56 -1.36
C LEU A 291 14.22 -46.09 -1.44
N SER A 292 13.29 -47.05 -1.53
CA SER A 292 11.86 -46.79 -1.57
C SER A 292 11.40 -46.02 -0.32
N ARG A 293 11.90 -46.39 0.86
CA ARG A 293 11.62 -45.62 2.13
C ARG A 293 12.15 -44.22 2.07
N ILE A 294 13.41 -44.01 1.61
CA ILE A 294 14.00 -42.67 1.47
C ILE A 294 13.13 -41.78 0.57
N VAL A 295 12.74 -42.29 -0.62
CA VAL A 295 11.88 -41.56 -1.55
C VAL A 295 10.52 -41.25 -0.96
N SER A 296 9.87 -42.21 -0.28
CA SER A 296 8.58 -42.01 0.38
C SER A 296 8.66 -40.97 1.51
N ASP A 297 9.72 -41.00 2.31
CA ASP A 297 9.96 -40.04 3.40
C ASP A 297 10.18 -38.62 2.85
N MET A 298 10.93 -38.50 1.74
CA MET A 298 11.17 -37.22 1.07
C MET A 298 9.89 -36.63 0.46
N LEU A 299 9.10 -37.43 -0.24
CA LEU A 299 7.80 -36.99 -0.79
C LEU A 299 6.86 -36.53 0.32
N PHE A 300 6.86 -37.24 1.44
CA PHE A 300 6.08 -36.83 2.61
C PHE A 300 6.54 -35.49 3.20
N LEU A 301 7.84 -35.29 3.33
CA LEU A 301 8.39 -34.01 3.81
C LEU A 301 8.00 -32.84 2.89
N ALA A 302 8.00 -33.06 1.57
CA ALA A 302 7.55 -32.06 0.61
C ALA A 302 6.05 -31.74 0.77
N GLN A 303 5.20 -32.77 0.99
CA GLN A 303 3.75 -32.61 1.18
C GLN A 303 3.41 -31.88 2.49
N VAL A 304 4.06 -32.24 3.60
CA VAL A 304 3.81 -31.63 4.93
C VAL A 304 4.21 -30.15 4.97
N SER A 305 5.17 -29.75 4.15
CA SER A 305 5.59 -28.34 4.03
C SER A 305 4.57 -27.45 3.31
N HIS A 306 3.52 -28.04 2.70
CA HIS A 306 2.51 -27.28 1.96
C HIS A 306 1.38 -26.79 2.87
N PRO A 307 0.93 -25.51 2.77
CA PRO A 307 -0.14 -24.96 3.63
C PRO A 307 -1.46 -25.71 3.60
N ALA A 308 -1.79 -26.38 2.47
CA ALA A 308 -3.01 -27.15 2.31
C ALA A 308 -3.04 -28.44 3.18
N ALA A 309 -1.92 -28.86 3.76
CA ALA A 309 -1.84 -30.06 4.58
C ALA A 309 -2.67 -29.98 5.91
N ARG A 310 -3.11 -28.77 6.30
CA ARG A 310 -3.96 -28.58 7.51
C ARG A 310 -5.45 -28.84 7.29
N ALA A 311 -5.91 -29.09 6.08
CA ALA A 311 -7.33 -29.25 5.76
C ALA A 311 -8.00 -30.47 6.43
N GLY A 312 -7.23 -31.45 6.92
CA GLY A 312 -7.72 -32.69 7.55
C GLY A 312 -7.68 -32.71 9.08
N PHE A 313 -7.44 -31.58 9.76
CA PHE A 313 -7.31 -31.55 11.21
C PHE A 313 -8.63 -31.85 11.91
N ALA A 314 -8.59 -32.84 12.80
CA ALA A 314 -9.70 -33.28 13.63
C ALA A 314 -9.24 -33.44 15.09
N ARG A 315 -10.19 -33.69 15.99
CA ARG A 315 -9.87 -33.99 17.38
C ARG A 315 -9.37 -35.45 17.50
N VAL A 316 -8.16 -35.61 18.01
CA VAL A 316 -7.42 -36.89 18.07
C VAL A 316 -7.01 -37.16 19.52
N SER A 317 -7.29 -38.38 20.03
CA SER A 317 -6.77 -38.88 21.32
C SER A 317 -5.34 -39.39 21.09
N LEU A 318 -4.36 -38.79 21.78
CA LEU A 318 -2.96 -39.21 21.67
C LEU A 318 -2.73 -40.60 22.30
N GLY A 319 -3.48 -40.95 23.36
CA GLY A 319 -3.42 -42.27 23.98
C GLY A 319 -3.86 -43.36 23.03
N ASP A 320 -5.02 -43.19 22.37
CA ASP A 320 -5.51 -44.16 21.41
C ASP A 320 -4.58 -44.35 20.20
N GLU A 321 -4.02 -43.25 19.69
CA GLU A 321 -3.11 -43.37 18.55
C GLU A 321 -1.77 -43.97 18.96
N ALA A 322 -1.26 -43.66 20.16
CA ALA A 322 -0.07 -44.30 20.70
C ALA A 322 -0.28 -45.81 20.89
N GLN A 323 -1.44 -46.21 21.41
CA GLN A 323 -1.78 -47.62 21.57
C GLN A 323 -1.82 -48.39 20.24
N ARG A 324 -2.46 -47.81 19.20
CA ARG A 324 -2.47 -48.39 17.84
C ARG A 324 -1.08 -48.54 17.24
N VAL A 325 -0.22 -47.54 17.43
CA VAL A 325 1.16 -47.62 16.96
C VAL A 325 1.94 -48.68 17.75
N MET A 326 1.76 -48.78 19.07
CA MET A 326 2.38 -49.83 19.87
C MET A 326 2.00 -51.22 19.38
N GLU A 327 0.74 -51.47 19.03
CA GLU A 327 0.27 -52.73 18.48
C GLU A 327 0.98 -53.13 17.18
N LEU A 328 1.25 -52.15 16.31
CA LEU A 328 2.01 -52.36 15.07
C LEU A 328 3.49 -52.78 15.34
N PHE A 329 4.07 -52.30 16.41
CA PHE A 329 5.46 -52.58 16.81
C PHE A 329 5.59 -53.74 17.84
N ALA A 330 4.50 -54.41 18.18
CA ALA A 330 4.51 -55.44 19.24
C ALA A 330 5.48 -56.57 18.90
N LEU A 331 5.45 -57.13 17.68
CA LEU A 331 6.35 -58.20 17.25
C LEU A 331 7.82 -57.75 17.25
N SER A 332 8.12 -56.53 16.75
CA SER A 332 9.47 -56.02 16.73
C SER A 332 10.04 -55.76 18.16
N ALA A 333 9.17 -55.38 19.09
CA ALA A 333 9.51 -55.19 20.47
C ALA A 333 9.76 -56.55 21.17
N GLU A 334 8.90 -57.57 20.89
CA GLU A 334 9.02 -58.94 21.39
C GLU A 334 10.33 -59.61 20.91
N ASP A 335 10.65 -59.53 19.60
CA ASP A 335 11.87 -60.04 19.02
C ASP A 335 13.12 -59.47 19.73
N LYS A 336 13.03 -58.24 20.19
CA LYS A 336 14.12 -57.56 20.92
C LYS A 336 14.01 -57.71 22.45
N GLN A 337 12.95 -58.35 22.94
CA GLN A 337 12.64 -58.47 24.38
C GLN A 337 12.45 -57.07 25.05
N VAL A 338 11.86 -56.14 24.37
CA VAL A 338 11.56 -54.80 24.88
C VAL A 338 10.08 -54.72 25.27
N THR A 339 9.80 -54.24 26.46
CA THR A 339 8.41 -54.02 26.93
C THR A 339 8.01 -52.60 26.59
N LEU A 340 6.83 -52.44 25.97
CA LEU A 340 6.23 -51.13 25.68
C LEU A 340 5.19 -50.82 26.81
N ASN A 341 5.23 -49.59 27.32
CA ASN A 341 4.32 -49.13 28.37
C ASN A 341 3.76 -47.75 28.02
N LEU A 342 2.42 -47.61 28.03
CA LEU A 342 1.73 -46.35 27.77
C LEU A 342 1.07 -45.85 29.04
N ARG A 343 1.18 -44.55 29.36
CA ARG A 343 0.51 -43.89 30.46
C ARG A 343 -0.10 -42.57 30.03
N GLY A 344 -1.31 -42.31 30.49
CA GLY A 344 -2.04 -41.06 30.23
C GLY A 344 -2.72 -41.02 28.87
N ASP A 345 -3.62 -40.08 28.73
CA ASP A 345 -4.29 -39.72 27.46
C ASP A 345 -4.60 -38.22 27.45
N ALA A 346 -4.65 -37.63 26.27
CA ALA A 346 -5.08 -36.27 26.06
C ALA A 346 -5.50 -36.03 24.58
N TRP A 347 -6.34 -35.05 24.39
CA TRP A 347 -6.84 -34.71 23.06
C TRP A 347 -6.08 -33.52 22.44
N VAL A 348 -5.80 -33.62 21.14
CA VAL A 348 -5.20 -32.56 20.36
C VAL A 348 -5.97 -32.33 19.05
N MET A 349 -5.78 -31.18 18.43
CA MET A 349 -6.26 -30.93 17.05
C MET A 349 -5.15 -31.30 16.05
N GLY A 350 -5.43 -32.23 15.14
CA GLY A 350 -4.42 -32.65 14.18
C GLY A 350 -4.92 -33.67 13.16
N ASP A 351 -3.99 -34.04 12.27
CA ASP A 351 -4.17 -35.14 11.34
C ASP A 351 -3.73 -36.46 12.00
N ARG A 352 -4.66 -37.40 12.07
CA ARG A 352 -4.47 -38.70 12.71
C ARG A 352 -3.29 -39.49 12.14
N LEU A 353 -3.19 -39.56 10.80
CA LEU A 353 -2.16 -40.34 10.15
C LEU A 353 -0.76 -39.72 10.31
N MET A 354 -0.69 -38.38 10.30
CA MET A 354 0.56 -37.67 10.57
C MET A 354 1.02 -37.87 12.03
N ILE A 355 0.11 -37.80 13.01
CA ILE A 355 0.42 -38.05 14.41
C ILE A 355 0.89 -39.50 14.60
N GLN A 356 0.21 -40.49 14.01
CA GLN A 356 0.66 -41.89 14.03
C GLN A 356 2.07 -42.03 13.43
N ARG A 357 2.36 -41.36 12.31
CA ARG A 357 3.69 -41.38 11.69
C ARG A 357 4.77 -40.76 12.59
N ALA A 358 4.46 -39.68 13.29
CA ALA A 358 5.39 -39.07 14.25
C ALA A 358 5.68 -40.04 15.41
N ILE A 359 4.63 -40.63 15.99
CA ILE A 359 4.77 -41.65 17.07
C ILE A 359 5.57 -42.87 16.58
N SER A 360 5.27 -43.36 15.37
CA SER A 360 5.98 -44.52 14.76
C SER A 360 7.47 -44.24 14.59
N ASN A 361 7.85 -43.06 14.14
CA ASN A 361 9.26 -42.67 14.00
C ASN A 361 9.96 -42.63 15.35
N LEU A 362 9.31 -42.08 16.40
CA LEU A 362 9.90 -42.03 17.74
C LEU A 362 9.98 -43.43 18.37
N LEU A 363 8.91 -44.24 18.22
CA LEU A 363 8.87 -45.57 18.78
C LEU A 363 9.87 -46.53 18.11
N SER A 364 9.94 -46.51 16.79
CA SER A 364 10.95 -47.26 16.04
C SER A 364 12.37 -46.89 16.46
N ASN A 365 12.64 -45.59 16.64
CA ASN A 365 13.92 -45.12 17.13
C ASN A 365 14.21 -45.62 18.58
N ALA A 366 13.23 -45.51 19.46
CA ALA A 366 13.35 -45.98 20.85
C ALA A 366 13.59 -47.49 20.91
N ILE A 367 12.82 -48.33 20.22
CA ILE A 367 13.02 -49.79 20.18
C ILE A 367 14.41 -50.11 19.65
N ARG A 368 14.89 -49.44 18.58
CA ARG A 368 16.19 -49.69 17.97
C ARG A 368 17.32 -49.45 18.94
N HIS A 369 17.29 -48.39 19.74
CA HIS A 369 18.39 -47.98 20.62
C HIS A 369 18.25 -48.43 22.06
N THR A 370 17.17 -49.15 22.40
CA THR A 370 16.93 -49.73 23.71
C THR A 370 17.71 -51.05 23.85
N PRO A 371 18.43 -51.30 24.99
CA PRO A 371 18.98 -52.60 25.29
C PRO A 371 17.91 -53.68 25.44
N THR A 372 18.28 -54.94 25.21
CA THR A 372 17.40 -56.08 25.45
C THR A 372 16.87 -56.11 26.91
N ALA A 373 15.73 -56.68 27.15
CA ALA A 373 15.09 -56.81 28.46
C ALA A 373 14.84 -55.47 29.18
N SER A 374 14.58 -54.42 28.41
CA SER A 374 14.28 -53.08 28.92
C SER A 374 12.89 -52.58 28.53
N THR A 375 12.50 -51.46 29.14
CA THR A 375 11.16 -50.88 28.90
C THR A 375 11.26 -49.55 28.18
N VAL A 376 10.48 -49.37 27.10
CA VAL A 376 10.18 -48.08 26.45
C VAL A 376 8.88 -47.52 27.05
N LEU A 377 8.96 -46.30 27.55
CA LEU A 377 7.81 -45.61 28.16
C LEU A 377 7.24 -44.55 27.22
N LEU A 378 5.99 -44.66 26.88
CA LEU A 378 5.21 -43.60 26.24
C LEU A 378 4.38 -42.90 27.35
N LEU A 379 4.50 -41.58 27.45
CA LEU A 379 3.83 -40.81 28.50
C LEU A 379 3.08 -39.65 27.86
N VAL A 380 1.77 -39.57 28.06
CA VAL A 380 0.92 -38.46 27.62
C VAL A 380 0.53 -37.62 28.84
N GLU A 381 0.88 -36.35 28.81
CA GLU A 381 0.67 -35.42 29.93
C GLU A 381 0.14 -34.07 29.41
N THR A 382 -0.65 -33.40 30.25
CA THR A 382 -1.16 -32.05 29.96
C THR A 382 -0.54 -31.07 30.95
N TYR A 383 0.12 -30.03 30.42
CA TYR A 383 0.72 -28.96 31.22
C TYR A 383 0.17 -27.60 30.78
N GLY A 384 -0.75 -27.04 31.53
CA GLY A 384 -1.37 -25.76 31.24
C GLY A 384 -2.02 -25.74 29.86
N GLN A 385 -1.48 -24.93 28.95
CA GLN A 385 -1.97 -24.78 27.56
C GLN A 385 -1.27 -25.72 26.56
N ARG A 386 -0.59 -26.75 27.00
CA ARG A 386 0.14 -27.69 26.16
C ARG A 386 -0.18 -29.13 26.51
N VAL A 387 -0.17 -29.97 25.49
CA VAL A 387 -0.27 -31.43 25.61
C VAL A 387 1.03 -32.03 25.09
N SER A 388 1.65 -32.92 25.85
CA SER A 388 2.90 -33.57 25.48
C SER A 388 2.72 -35.09 25.39
N LEU A 389 3.20 -35.69 24.30
CA LEU A 389 3.43 -37.12 24.21
C LEU A 389 4.96 -37.34 24.17
N SER A 390 5.50 -38.02 25.14
CA SER A 390 6.93 -38.35 25.18
C SER A 390 7.18 -39.84 25.04
N VAL A 391 8.25 -40.19 24.30
CA VAL A 391 8.77 -41.55 24.14
C VAL A 391 10.14 -41.58 24.77
N GLY A 392 10.27 -42.33 25.85
CA GLY A 392 11.52 -42.45 26.62
C GLY A 392 12.07 -43.87 26.59
N ASN A 393 13.35 -43.99 26.39
CA ASN A 393 14.06 -45.29 26.40
C ASN A 393 15.36 -45.23 27.19
N PRO A 394 15.71 -46.28 27.93
CA PRO A 394 17.04 -46.43 28.48
C PRO A 394 18.07 -46.76 27.36
N GLY A 395 19.33 -46.46 27.57
CA GLY A 395 20.33 -46.77 26.59
C GLY A 395 21.60 -45.92 26.73
N ARG A 396 22.43 -45.90 25.68
CA ARG A 396 23.70 -45.16 25.68
C ARG A 396 23.52 -43.64 25.86
N GLY A 397 22.32 -43.11 25.62
CA GLY A 397 22.12 -41.69 25.59
C GLY A 397 22.75 -41.03 24.37
N ILE A 398 22.62 -39.70 24.28
CA ILE A 398 23.11 -38.89 23.20
C ILE A 398 23.97 -37.76 23.83
N GLU A 399 25.14 -37.50 23.28
CA GLU A 399 26.02 -36.45 23.75
C GLU A 399 25.44 -35.06 23.42
N ALA A 400 25.70 -34.09 24.30
CA ALA A 400 25.07 -32.77 24.23
C ALA A 400 25.30 -32.02 22.91
N HIS A 401 26.46 -32.21 22.28
CA HIS A 401 26.78 -31.55 21.01
C HIS A 401 25.97 -32.06 19.80
N HIS A 402 25.39 -33.27 19.90
CA HIS A 402 24.50 -33.82 18.88
C HIS A 402 23.06 -33.33 19.01
N LEU A 403 22.59 -32.95 20.22
CA LEU A 403 21.16 -32.64 20.46
C LEU A 403 20.59 -31.56 19.56
N PRO A 404 21.28 -30.44 19.25
CA PRO A 404 20.74 -29.40 18.38
C PRO A 404 20.52 -29.86 16.95
N HIS A 405 21.24 -30.87 16.48
CA HIS A 405 21.25 -31.32 15.09
C HIS A 405 20.39 -32.56 14.83
N LEU A 406 19.83 -33.19 15.86
CA LEU A 406 19.11 -34.45 15.71
C LEU A 406 17.87 -34.37 14.80
N PHE A 407 17.26 -33.23 14.68
CA PHE A 407 16.09 -32.98 13.83
C PHE A 407 16.46 -32.51 12.42
N GLU A 408 17.75 -32.29 12.14
CA GLU A 408 18.20 -31.98 10.78
C GLU A 408 18.06 -33.19 9.88
N ARG A 409 17.81 -32.95 8.59
CA ARG A 409 17.65 -34.01 7.60
C ARG A 409 18.95 -34.79 7.45
N PHE A 410 18.86 -36.11 7.40
CA PHE A 410 19.99 -37.04 7.25
C PHE A 410 21.02 -37.01 8.37
N TYR A 411 20.82 -36.22 9.43
CA TYR A 411 21.73 -36.15 10.55
C TYR A 411 21.73 -37.45 11.35
N ARG A 412 22.92 -37.87 11.75
CA ARG A 412 23.17 -39.11 12.52
C ARG A 412 24.34 -38.90 13.48
N ALA A 413 24.14 -39.19 14.77
CA ALA A 413 25.15 -39.02 15.80
C ALA A 413 26.35 -40.02 15.65
N ASP A 414 26.11 -41.22 15.07
CA ASP A 414 27.13 -42.24 14.81
C ASP A 414 27.12 -42.68 13.33
N SER A 415 28.12 -42.29 12.57
CA SER A 415 28.20 -42.56 11.11
C SER A 415 28.72 -43.97 10.76
N SER A 416 29.41 -44.65 11.65
CA SER A 416 30.16 -45.89 11.34
C SER A 416 29.43 -47.20 11.67
N ARG A 417 28.65 -47.25 12.75
CA ARG A 417 27.94 -48.47 13.19
C ARG A 417 26.50 -48.62 12.64
N THR A 418 25.85 -47.52 12.38
CA THR A 418 24.42 -47.48 12.02
C THR A 418 24.13 -47.75 10.56
N ARG A 419 25.14 -47.89 9.66
CA ARG A 419 24.91 -48.33 8.27
C ARG A 419 24.30 -49.71 8.18
N ALA A 420 24.69 -50.60 9.07
CA ALA A 420 24.14 -51.95 9.17
C ALA A 420 22.73 -52.00 9.78
N GLU A 421 22.32 -50.97 10.54
CA GLU A 421 21.05 -50.97 11.26
C GLU A 421 19.90 -50.19 10.53
N GLY A 422 20.10 -49.72 9.30
CA GLY A 422 19.01 -49.37 8.36
C GLY A 422 18.30 -48.05 8.58
N GLY A 423 18.80 -47.07 9.38
CA GLY A 423 18.13 -45.77 9.56
C GLY A 423 18.40 -44.80 8.41
N THR A 424 17.35 -44.09 7.92
CA THR A 424 17.47 -43.10 6.84
C THR A 424 17.96 -41.72 7.29
N GLY A 425 17.91 -41.40 8.59
CA GLY A 425 18.19 -40.06 9.12
C GLY A 425 17.08 -39.04 8.86
N LEU A 426 15.96 -39.50 8.27
CA LEU A 426 14.80 -38.63 7.97
C LEU A 426 13.70 -38.68 9.03
N GLY A 427 13.63 -39.74 9.85
CA GLY A 427 12.52 -39.95 10.78
C GLY A 427 12.30 -38.80 11.76
N LEU A 428 13.38 -38.23 12.36
CA LEU A 428 13.25 -37.10 13.29
C LEU A 428 12.95 -35.78 12.56
N ALA A 429 13.46 -35.58 11.35
CA ALA A 429 13.10 -34.43 10.52
C ALA A 429 11.60 -34.47 10.13
N ILE A 430 11.05 -35.66 9.86
CA ILE A 430 9.62 -35.89 9.64
C ILE A 430 8.83 -35.51 10.91
N VAL A 431 9.26 -35.94 12.08
CA VAL A 431 8.66 -35.59 13.36
C VAL A 431 8.60 -34.08 13.53
N GLN A 432 9.70 -33.37 13.32
CA GLN A 432 9.78 -31.93 13.41
C GLN A 432 8.80 -31.24 12.45
N SER A 433 8.77 -31.69 11.18
CA SER A 433 7.88 -31.13 10.15
C SER A 433 6.40 -31.33 10.50
N ILE A 434 6.04 -32.51 11.01
CA ILE A 434 4.67 -32.79 11.48
C ILE A 434 4.33 -31.87 12.65
N MET A 435 5.23 -31.70 13.62
CA MET A 435 4.98 -30.84 14.76
C MET A 435 4.82 -29.37 14.39
N HIS A 436 5.66 -28.85 13.48
CA HIS A 436 5.49 -27.49 12.94
C HIS A 436 4.14 -27.29 12.25
N LEU A 437 3.69 -28.28 11.46
CA LEU A 437 2.37 -28.22 10.83
C LEU A 437 1.26 -28.13 11.87
N HIS A 438 1.39 -28.84 13.01
CA HIS A 438 0.46 -28.85 14.13
C HIS A 438 0.65 -27.66 15.10
N GLN A 439 1.46 -26.66 14.76
CA GLN A 439 1.77 -25.49 15.61
C GLN A 439 2.41 -25.87 16.95
N GLY A 440 3.00 -27.04 17.01
CA GLY A 440 3.74 -27.57 18.13
C GLY A 440 5.24 -27.57 17.87
N HIS A 441 5.98 -28.26 18.72
CA HIS A 441 7.40 -28.50 18.55
C HIS A 441 7.79 -29.88 19.05
N ALA A 442 8.92 -30.39 18.55
CA ALA A 442 9.54 -31.60 19.04
C ALA A 442 10.77 -31.24 19.89
N ASP A 443 10.88 -31.88 21.07
CA ASP A 443 11.99 -31.71 21.99
C ASP A 443 12.74 -33.03 22.23
N VAL A 444 14.00 -32.93 22.65
CA VAL A 444 14.82 -34.05 23.05
C VAL A 444 15.53 -33.77 24.38
N SER A 445 15.53 -34.72 25.27
CA SER A 445 16.32 -34.72 26.49
C SER A 445 17.05 -36.03 26.60
N SER A 446 18.34 -36.00 26.77
CA SER A 446 19.17 -37.22 26.90
C SER A 446 20.28 -37.04 27.94
N GLN A 447 20.57 -38.11 28.63
CA GLN A 447 21.71 -38.23 29.54
C GLN A 447 22.59 -39.39 29.05
N PRO A 448 23.85 -39.14 28.67
CA PRO A 448 24.77 -40.18 28.24
C PRO A 448 24.85 -41.34 29.26
N GLY A 449 24.73 -42.56 28.76
CA GLY A 449 24.76 -43.76 29.56
C GLY A 449 23.51 -44.09 30.37
N ARG A 450 22.41 -43.28 30.26
CA ARG A 450 21.22 -43.46 31.07
C ARG A 450 19.93 -43.58 30.25
N PHE A 451 19.51 -42.48 29.63
CA PHE A 451 18.25 -42.46 28.94
C PHE A 451 18.22 -41.41 27.81
N THR A 452 17.31 -41.62 26.87
CA THR A 452 16.86 -40.60 25.89
C THR A 452 15.36 -40.49 25.92
N ARG A 453 14.83 -39.25 25.83
CA ARG A 453 13.41 -38.95 25.75
C ARG A 453 13.19 -37.96 24.61
N PHE A 454 12.33 -38.31 23.69
CA PHE A 454 11.80 -37.41 22.67
C PHE A 454 10.37 -37.04 23.04
N SER A 455 9.98 -35.77 22.85
CA SER A 455 8.68 -35.26 23.23
C SER A 455 8.03 -34.52 22.06
N LEU A 456 6.75 -34.80 21.79
CA LEU A 456 5.87 -34.10 20.86
C LEU A 456 5.00 -33.15 21.68
N VAL A 457 5.17 -31.84 21.53
CA VAL A 457 4.44 -30.85 22.31
C VAL A 457 3.44 -30.14 21.41
N PHE A 458 2.15 -30.32 21.66
CA PHE A 458 1.03 -29.73 20.95
C PHE A 458 0.41 -28.59 21.73
N PRO A 459 -0.20 -27.58 21.05
CA PRO A 459 -1.09 -26.63 21.71
C PRO A 459 -2.35 -27.33 22.17
N ARG A 460 -2.85 -26.98 23.37
CA ARG A 460 -4.11 -27.50 23.88
C ARG A 460 -5.30 -26.90 23.10
N PRO A 461 -6.29 -27.69 22.66
CA PRO A 461 -7.52 -27.16 22.09
C PRO A 461 -8.26 -26.26 23.09
N CYS A 462 -8.78 -25.11 22.64
CA CYS A 462 -9.47 -24.14 23.51
C CYS A 462 -10.75 -24.67 24.18
N ASP A 463 -11.31 -25.79 23.69
CA ASP A 463 -12.58 -26.38 24.19
C ASP A 463 -12.41 -27.64 25.08
N ALA A 464 -11.21 -27.87 25.62
CA ALA A 464 -11.03 -28.98 26.53
C ALA A 464 -11.63 -28.65 27.93
N PRO A 465 -12.58 -29.41 28.46
CA PRO A 465 -13.05 -29.18 29.83
C PRO A 465 -11.86 -29.24 30.80
N SER A 466 -11.78 -28.26 31.69
CA SER A 466 -10.77 -28.22 32.74
C SER A 466 -11.03 -29.40 33.69
N ASP A 467 -10.25 -30.47 33.57
CA ASP A 467 -10.19 -31.50 34.62
C ASP A 467 -9.52 -30.91 35.87
N THR A 468 -10.23 -30.06 36.56
CA THR A 468 -9.99 -29.79 37.98
C THR A 468 -10.74 -30.83 38.80
N THR A 469 -10.20 -32.03 38.90
CA THR A 469 -10.56 -32.93 40.02
C THR A 469 -9.82 -32.39 41.25
N PRO A 470 -10.53 -31.87 42.26
CA PRO A 470 -9.89 -31.44 43.48
C PRO A 470 -9.35 -32.70 44.20
N ALA A 471 -8.06 -32.69 44.50
CA ALA A 471 -7.47 -33.70 45.39
C ALA A 471 -8.28 -33.78 46.68
N ALA A 472 -8.87 -34.95 46.96
CA ALA A 472 -9.58 -35.21 48.20
C ALA A 472 -8.61 -35.00 49.38
N PRO A 473 -9.03 -34.31 50.46
CA PRO A 473 -8.22 -34.12 51.65
C PRO A 473 -7.96 -35.47 52.33
N ALA A 474 -6.68 -35.75 52.58
CA ALA A 474 -6.26 -36.91 53.38
C ALA A 474 -6.98 -36.86 54.75
N ARG A 475 -7.81 -37.86 55.03
CA ARG A 475 -8.38 -38.10 56.36
C ARG A 475 -7.22 -38.48 57.27
N SER A 476 -6.91 -37.63 58.24
CA SER A 476 -6.11 -37.97 59.44
C SER A 476 -6.88 -39.00 60.25
N ALA A 477 -6.33 -40.18 60.36
CA ALA A 477 -6.75 -41.16 61.39
C ALA A 477 -5.99 -40.87 62.68
N THR A 478 -6.71 -40.55 63.70
CA THR A 478 -6.34 -40.71 65.14
C THR A 478 -6.13 -42.15 65.49
#